data_e9e785ce0de9b5768541ddad25e9c7a1
#
_entry.id   e9e785ce0de9b5768541ddad25e9c7a1
#
_cell.length_a   1.000
_cell.length_b   1.000
_cell.length_c   1.000
_cell.angle_alpha   90.00
_cell.angle_beta   90.00
_cell.angle_gamma   90.00
#
_symmetry.space_group_name_H-M   'P 1'
#
loop_
_entity.id
_entity.type
_entity.pdbx_description
1 polymer ?
#
loop_
_entity_poly.entity_id
_entity_poly.type
_entity_poly.pdbx_seq_one_letter_code
_entity_poly.pdbx_strand_id
1 'polypeptide(L)'
;IGYILVPIIIAIFSADIVSGEYTPPTVKVLLTKPASRAKILASKFIASVVSCVAIIIIIELLSYIIMGIVYGFNNPSYPVIVGTKYLNTGIKLTQDSTGLIPVLGSSYIVPLWQFIVETFLFQILFIIACCTFFILLSVLLKSSVLSMTVGIMSIIALNIISQISSIHVILPFLFTSYGSPGDTLNNSIPTTSGVTFATCIFGVLFLIIFSVICYGLANYTFKKKDM
;
A
#
# COMPACT_ATOMS: atom_id res chain seq x y z
N ILE A 1 12.81 0.38 -5.07
CA ILE A 1 12.92 -0.88 -4.26
C ILE A 1 11.76 -0.95 -3.26
N GLY A 2 11.35 0.17 -2.61
CA GLY A 2 10.28 0.21 -1.61
C GLY A 2 8.91 -0.31 -2.09
N TYR A 3 8.52 -0.07 -3.34
CA TYR A 3 7.21 -0.47 -3.88
C TYR A 3 6.96 -1.98 -3.87
N ILE A 4 8.02 -2.79 -3.93
CA ILE A 4 7.94 -4.26 -3.98
C ILE A 4 8.24 -4.85 -2.61
N LEU A 5 9.27 -4.36 -1.91
CA LEU A 5 9.70 -4.94 -0.64
C LEU A 5 8.66 -4.78 0.47
N VAL A 6 8.06 -3.59 0.61
CA VAL A 6 7.06 -3.33 1.65
C VAL A 6 5.84 -4.25 1.50
N PRO A 7 5.17 -4.36 0.33
CA PRO A 7 4.08 -5.30 0.16
C PRO A 7 4.47 -6.77 0.36
N ILE A 8 5.69 -7.18 -0.01
CA ILE A 8 6.14 -8.56 0.21
C ILE A 8 6.30 -8.86 1.70
N ILE A 9 6.88 -7.94 2.48
CA ILE A 9 6.98 -8.08 3.93
C ILE A 9 5.58 -8.20 4.54
N ILE A 10 4.65 -7.35 4.13
CA ILE A 10 3.26 -7.40 4.60
C ILE A 10 2.61 -8.73 4.20
N ALA A 11 2.86 -9.25 2.98
CA ALA A 11 2.33 -10.53 2.53
C ALA A 11 2.76 -11.69 3.44
N ILE A 12 4.04 -11.72 3.82
CA ILE A 12 4.58 -12.77 4.71
C ILE A 12 3.83 -12.79 6.05
N PHE A 13 3.58 -11.62 6.65
CA PHE A 13 2.92 -11.54 7.96
C PHE A 13 1.40 -11.68 7.88
N SER A 14 0.77 -11.17 6.82
CA SER A 14 -0.70 -11.07 6.75
C SER A 14 -1.35 -12.25 6.03
N ALA A 15 -0.70 -12.85 5.03
CA ALA A 15 -1.29 -13.91 4.22
C ALA A 15 -1.46 -15.23 4.99
N ASP A 16 -0.67 -15.45 6.04
CA ASP A 16 -0.73 -16.65 6.88
C ASP A 16 -1.72 -16.54 8.06
N ILE A 17 -2.15 -15.35 8.38
CA ILE A 17 -2.82 -15.04 9.67
C ILE A 17 -4.17 -15.77 9.87
N VAL A 18 -4.84 -16.16 8.77
CA VAL A 18 -6.07 -16.96 8.81
C VAL A 18 -5.82 -18.35 8.25
N SER A 19 -5.15 -18.45 7.12
CA SER A 19 -4.91 -19.75 6.45
C SER A 19 -3.98 -20.67 7.23
N GLY A 20 -3.04 -20.13 8.02
CA GLY A 20 -2.16 -20.90 8.88
C GLY A 20 -2.87 -21.69 9.99
N GLU A 21 -4.06 -21.26 10.38
CA GLU A 21 -4.84 -21.98 11.40
C GLU A 21 -5.57 -23.22 10.87
N TYR A 22 -5.62 -23.41 9.55
CA TYR A 22 -6.17 -24.65 8.98
C TYR A 22 -5.21 -25.83 9.10
N THR A 23 -3.91 -25.58 9.36
CA THR A 23 -2.89 -26.62 9.46
C THR A 23 -1.87 -26.31 10.59
N PRO A 24 -1.99 -26.80 11.81
CA PRO A 24 -2.94 -27.77 12.39
C PRO A 24 -4.34 -27.19 12.60
N PRO A 25 -5.39 -27.98 12.79
CA PRO A 25 -6.78 -27.49 12.86
C PRO A 25 -7.11 -26.77 14.17
N THR A 26 -6.32 -25.75 14.51
CA THR A 26 -6.51 -24.89 15.68
C THR A 26 -7.76 -24.02 15.55
N VAL A 27 -8.24 -23.83 14.32
CA VAL A 27 -9.52 -23.17 14.01
C VAL A 27 -10.68 -23.79 14.80
N LYS A 28 -10.73 -25.11 14.97
CA LYS A 28 -11.80 -25.77 15.73
C LYS A 28 -11.80 -25.35 17.20
N VAL A 29 -10.62 -25.22 17.81
CA VAL A 29 -10.47 -24.75 19.20
C VAL A 29 -10.83 -23.25 19.34
N LEU A 30 -10.51 -22.46 18.33
CA LEU A 30 -10.84 -21.03 18.32
C LEU A 30 -12.36 -20.79 18.24
N LEU A 31 -13.08 -21.65 17.50
CA LEU A 31 -14.53 -21.56 17.31
C LEU A 31 -15.34 -22.09 18.51
N THR A 32 -14.73 -22.84 19.45
CA THR A 32 -15.38 -23.24 20.70
C THR A 32 -15.46 -22.12 21.73
N LYS A 33 -14.71 -21.00 21.52
CA LYS A 33 -14.80 -19.83 22.38
C LYS A 33 -16.08 -19.02 22.05
N PRO A 34 -16.72 -18.39 23.04
CA PRO A 34 -17.96 -17.62 22.86
C PRO A 34 -17.70 -16.24 22.21
N ALA A 35 -16.95 -16.20 21.10
CA ALA A 35 -16.63 -15.00 20.34
C ALA A 35 -17.25 -15.07 18.95
N SER A 36 -17.87 -13.97 18.49
CA SER A 36 -18.40 -13.93 17.12
C SER A 36 -17.28 -14.01 16.07
N ARG A 37 -17.53 -14.72 14.98
CA ARG A 37 -16.57 -14.87 13.86
C ARG A 37 -16.03 -13.52 13.37
N ALA A 38 -16.87 -12.49 13.33
CA ALA A 38 -16.45 -11.14 12.95
C ALA A 38 -15.45 -10.52 13.95
N LYS A 39 -15.61 -10.76 15.25
CA LYS A 39 -14.66 -10.27 16.27
C LYS A 39 -13.30 -10.97 16.14
N ILE A 40 -13.31 -12.27 15.82
CA ILE A 40 -12.08 -13.04 15.59
C ILE A 40 -11.33 -12.47 14.38
N LEU A 41 -12.01 -12.25 13.25
CA LEU A 41 -11.39 -11.67 12.06
C LEU A 41 -10.88 -10.25 12.32
N ALA A 42 -11.64 -9.43 13.05
CA ALA A 42 -11.24 -8.07 13.40
C ALA A 42 -9.99 -8.04 14.29
N SER A 43 -9.89 -8.92 15.29
CA SER A 43 -8.70 -9.00 16.15
C SER A 43 -7.45 -9.40 15.36
N LYS A 44 -7.58 -10.35 14.42
CA LYS A 44 -6.50 -10.75 13.52
C LYS A 44 -6.07 -9.63 12.58
N PHE A 45 -7.02 -8.90 12.02
CA PHE A 45 -6.76 -7.74 11.20
C PHE A 45 -5.98 -6.67 11.96
N ILE A 46 -6.42 -6.30 13.16
CA ILE A 46 -5.75 -5.31 14.00
C ILE A 46 -4.33 -5.78 14.35
N ALA A 47 -4.18 -7.05 14.75
CA ALA A 47 -2.86 -7.63 15.04
C ALA A 47 -1.93 -7.57 13.83
N SER A 48 -2.42 -7.91 12.64
CA SER A 48 -1.67 -7.81 11.38
C SER A 48 -1.21 -6.39 11.09
N VAL A 49 -2.12 -5.42 11.16
CA VAL A 49 -1.79 -4.00 10.90
C VAL A 49 -0.75 -3.49 11.88
N VAL A 50 -0.96 -3.72 13.19
CA VAL A 50 -0.04 -3.26 14.24
C VAL A 50 1.35 -3.88 14.06
N SER A 51 1.43 -5.18 13.78
CA SER A 51 2.72 -5.86 13.55
C SER A 51 3.43 -5.32 12.31
N CYS A 52 2.72 -5.13 11.20
CA CYS A 52 3.29 -4.60 9.97
C CYS A 52 3.78 -3.16 10.15
N VAL A 53 2.98 -2.30 10.80
CA VAL A 53 3.38 -0.91 11.10
C VAL A 53 4.62 -0.89 11.99
N ALA A 54 4.66 -1.71 13.05
CA ALA A 54 5.82 -1.75 13.95
C ALA A 54 7.10 -2.17 13.22
N ILE A 55 7.03 -3.19 12.36
CA ILE A 55 8.19 -3.65 11.57
C ILE A 55 8.68 -2.56 10.62
N ILE A 56 7.76 -1.87 9.93
CA ILE A 56 8.12 -0.82 8.97
C ILE A 56 8.75 0.38 9.70
N ILE A 57 8.21 0.78 10.86
CA ILE A 57 8.83 1.83 11.69
C ILE A 57 10.26 1.46 12.07
N ILE A 58 10.48 0.22 12.48
CA ILE A 58 11.85 -0.24 12.85
C ILE A 58 12.80 -0.17 11.64
N ILE A 59 12.36 -0.63 10.46
CA ILE A 59 13.14 -0.58 9.23
C ILE A 59 13.48 0.86 8.84
N GLU A 60 12.49 1.77 8.90
CA GLU A 60 12.68 3.18 8.55
C GLU A 60 13.62 3.90 9.53
N LEU A 61 13.47 3.65 10.84
CA LEU A 61 14.36 4.20 11.85
C LEU A 61 15.79 3.73 11.66
N LEU A 62 15.99 2.42 11.41
CA LEU A 62 17.31 1.87 11.13
C LEU A 62 17.92 2.49 9.87
N SER A 63 17.12 2.60 8.80
CA SER A 63 17.54 3.23 7.54
C SER A 63 17.92 4.70 7.75
N TYR A 64 17.14 5.45 8.52
CA TYR A 64 17.43 6.85 8.84
C TYR A 64 18.75 7.00 9.63
N ILE A 65 18.97 6.13 10.64
CA ILE A 65 20.20 6.15 11.44
C ILE A 65 21.42 5.82 10.56
N ILE A 66 21.34 4.76 9.76
CA ILE A 66 22.44 4.33 8.88
C ILE A 66 22.79 5.45 7.88
N MET A 67 21.77 6.01 7.21
CA MET A 67 21.97 7.08 6.23
C MET A 67 22.49 8.37 6.90
N GLY A 68 22.00 8.68 8.11
CA GLY A 68 22.49 9.81 8.91
C GLY A 68 23.95 9.69 9.31
N ILE A 69 24.42 8.48 9.63
CA ILE A 69 25.84 8.22 9.95
C ILE A 69 26.72 8.35 8.69
N VAL A 70 26.26 7.86 7.54
CA VAL A 70 27.03 7.85 6.28
C VAL A 70 27.09 9.23 5.62
N TYR A 71 25.96 9.93 5.54
CA TYR A 71 25.81 11.18 4.77
C TYR A 71 25.64 12.42 5.64
N GLY A 72 25.55 12.26 6.95
CA GLY A 72 25.22 13.34 7.90
C GLY A 72 23.71 13.54 8.04
N PHE A 73 23.33 14.12 9.18
CA PHE A 73 21.93 14.46 9.47
C PHE A 73 21.60 15.83 8.89
N ASN A 74 20.60 15.90 8.01
CA ASN A 74 20.11 17.13 7.43
C ASN A 74 19.24 17.93 8.41
N ASN A 75 19.14 19.26 8.17
CA ASN A 75 18.26 20.13 8.94
C ASN A 75 16.79 19.71 8.69
N PRO A 76 16.02 19.43 9.76
CA PRO A 76 14.59 19.06 9.61
C PRO A 76 13.72 20.14 8.97
N SER A 77 14.15 21.39 8.96
CA SER A 77 13.44 22.53 8.35
C SER A 77 13.78 22.75 6.86
N TYR A 78 14.53 21.81 6.23
CA TYR A 78 14.87 21.94 4.81
C TYR A 78 13.60 22.00 3.96
N PRO A 79 13.48 22.96 3.00
CA PRO A 79 12.29 23.12 2.18
C PRO A 79 12.17 22.00 1.15
N VAL A 80 10.99 21.37 1.08
CA VAL A 80 10.62 20.35 0.10
C VAL A 80 9.45 20.86 -0.73
N ILE A 81 9.52 20.71 -2.04
CA ILE A 81 8.44 21.10 -2.96
C ILE A 81 7.51 19.90 -3.12
N VAL A 82 6.20 20.09 -2.89
CA VAL A 82 5.18 19.05 -3.00
C VAL A 82 3.94 19.55 -3.75
N GLY A 83 3.10 18.62 -4.18
CA GLY A 83 1.77 18.90 -4.69
C GLY A 83 1.70 19.48 -6.10
N THR A 84 2.77 19.38 -6.90
CA THR A 84 2.78 19.90 -8.28
C THR A 84 1.66 19.28 -9.10
N LYS A 85 0.75 20.10 -9.64
CA LYS A 85 -0.30 19.65 -10.57
C LYS A 85 0.21 19.70 -12.01
N TYR A 86 -0.26 18.77 -12.83
CA TYR A 86 0.11 18.67 -14.24
C TYR A 86 -1.13 18.83 -15.12
N LEU A 87 -0.98 19.59 -16.22
CA LEU A 87 -1.97 19.69 -17.29
C LEU A 87 -1.50 18.86 -18.48
N ASN A 88 -2.39 18.06 -19.03
CA ASN A 88 -2.13 17.33 -20.27
C ASN A 88 -2.43 18.24 -21.46
N THR A 89 -1.40 18.63 -22.18
CA THR A 89 -1.51 19.49 -23.37
C THR A 89 -1.70 18.68 -24.65
N GLY A 90 -1.57 17.35 -24.60
CA GLY A 90 -1.60 16.49 -25.77
C GLY A 90 -0.39 16.63 -26.72
N ILE A 91 0.49 17.59 -26.48
CA ILE A 91 1.68 17.85 -27.31
C ILE A 91 2.84 17.06 -26.72
N LYS A 92 3.27 16.01 -27.41
CA LYS A 92 4.47 15.26 -27.07
C LYS A 92 5.68 15.99 -27.63
N LEU A 93 6.50 16.59 -26.79
CA LEU A 93 7.72 17.29 -27.19
C LEU A 93 8.86 16.33 -27.56
N THR A 94 8.87 15.13 -26.96
CA THR A 94 9.80 14.03 -27.24
C THR A 94 9.07 12.68 -27.14
N GLN A 95 9.66 11.61 -27.67
CA GLN A 95 9.05 10.27 -27.62
C GLN A 95 8.76 9.79 -26.17
N ASP A 96 9.55 10.25 -25.20
CA ASP A 96 9.41 9.88 -23.79
C ASP A 96 8.59 10.90 -22.97
N SER A 97 8.13 12.00 -23.56
CA SER A 97 7.37 13.00 -22.82
C SER A 97 5.88 12.63 -22.79
N THR A 98 5.30 12.65 -21.60
CA THR A 98 3.86 12.39 -21.39
C THR A 98 2.96 13.54 -21.88
N GLY A 99 3.52 14.63 -22.41
CA GLY A 99 2.76 15.83 -22.78
C GLY A 99 2.20 16.60 -21.59
N LEU A 100 2.72 16.35 -20.40
CA LEU A 100 2.29 16.99 -19.16
C LEU A 100 3.16 18.22 -18.87
N ILE A 101 2.52 19.35 -18.67
CA ILE A 101 3.18 20.61 -18.26
C ILE A 101 2.79 20.93 -16.82
N PRO A 102 3.77 21.23 -15.94
CA PRO A 102 3.48 21.64 -14.58
C PRO A 102 2.72 22.98 -14.56
N VAL A 103 1.67 23.05 -13.77
CA VAL A 103 0.89 24.29 -13.58
C VAL A 103 1.68 25.20 -12.65
N LEU A 104 2.04 26.37 -13.15
CA LEU A 104 2.74 27.39 -12.36
C LEU A 104 1.91 27.78 -11.13
N GLY A 105 2.57 27.79 -9.96
CA GLY A 105 1.92 28.14 -8.68
C GLY A 105 1.07 27.04 -8.06
N SER A 106 1.05 25.81 -8.63
CA SER A 106 0.32 24.68 -8.02
C SER A 106 1.12 23.96 -6.94
N SER A 107 2.45 24.04 -6.98
CA SER A 107 3.35 23.48 -5.98
C SER A 107 3.44 24.41 -4.75
N TYR A 108 3.59 23.80 -3.59
CA TYR A 108 3.82 24.49 -2.32
C TYR A 108 5.05 23.93 -1.62
N ILE A 109 5.64 24.75 -0.75
CA ILE A 109 6.86 24.40 -0.02
C ILE A 109 6.45 24.01 1.39
N VAL A 110 6.90 22.84 1.84
CA VAL A 110 6.74 22.35 3.21
C VAL A 110 8.11 22.06 3.82
N PRO A 111 8.28 22.18 5.15
CA PRO A 111 9.51 21.74 5.79
C PRO A 111 9.61 20.19 5.75
N LEU A 112 10.82 19.67 5.68
CA LEU A 112 11.10 18.24 5.57
C LEU A 112 10.38 17.39 6.63
N TRP A 113 10.32 17.85 7.89
CA TRP A 113 9.64 17.12 8.95
C TRP A 113 8.14 16.92 8.68
N GLN A 114 7.47 17.95 8.10
CA GLN A 114 6.05 17.85 7.73
C GLN A 114 5.87 16.85 6.58
N PHE A 115 6.74 16.91 5.56
CA PHE A 115 6.71 15.94 4.45
C PHE A 115 6.89 14.50 4.94
N ILE A 116 7.78 14.27 5.91
CA ILE A 116 7.98 12.94 6.51
C ILE A 116 6.70 12.46 7.23
N VAL A 117 6.06 13.33 8.00
CA VAL A 117 4.82 12.98 8.72
C VAL A 117 3.70 12.64 7.72
N GLU A 118 3.50 13.45 6.67
CA GLU A 118 2.49 13.21 5.64
C GLU A 118 2.76 11.89 4.89
N THR A 119 4.02 11.64 4.53
CA THR A 119 4.47 10.39 3.90
C THR A 119 4.17 9.19 4.78
N PHE A 120 4.46 9.29 6.07
CA PHE A 120 4.24 8.21 7.03
C PHE A 120 2.75 7.91 7.24
N LEU A 121 1.91 8.94 7.34
CA LEU A 121 0.45 8.77 7.44
C LEU A 121 -0.12 8.07 6.20
N PHE A 122 0.34 8.46 5.03
CA PHE A 122 -0.06 7.81 3.77
C PHE A 122 0.43 6.36 3.72
N GLN A 123 1.62 6.08 4.20
CA GLN A 123 2.19 4.73 4.28
C GLN A 123 1.39 3.81 5.21
N ILE A 124 0.93 4.31 6.36
CA ILE A 124 0.03 3.54 7.23
C ILE A 124 -1.25 3.16 6.49
N LEU A 125 -1.84 4.08 5.73
CA LEU A 125 -3.03 3.80 4.93
C LEU A 125 -2.76 2.74 3.86
N PHE A 126 -1.60 2.80 3.20
CA PHE A 126 -1.18 1.78 2.25
C PHE A 126 -0.97 0.40 2.91
N ILE A 127 -0.38 0.36 4.12
CA ILE A 127 -0.23 -0.89 4.90
C ILE A 127 -1.60 -1.49 5.21
N ILE A 128 -2.57 -0.67 5.62
CA ILE A 128 -3.95 -1.11 5.87
C ILE A 128 -4.56 -1.75 4.62
N ALA A 129 -4.40 -1.11 3.45
CA ALA A 129 -4.90 -1.63 2.19
C ALA A 129 -4.26 -2.98 1.82
N CYS A 130 -2.94 -3.11 1.97
CA CYS A 130 -2.24 -4.38 1.77
C CYS A 130 -2.72 -5.47 2.75
N CYS A 131 -2.83 -5.16 4.04
CA CYS A 131 -3.29 -6.12 5.05
C CYS A 131 -4.69 -6.63 4.75
N THR A 132 -5.62 -5.75 4.35
CA THR A 132 -6.99 -6.18 4.00
C THR A 132 -7.00 -7.08 2.78
N PHE A 133 -6.18 -6.80 1.77
CA PHE A 133 -6.03 -7.63 0.58
C PHE A 133 -5.48 -9.03 0.92
N PHE A 134 -4.39 -9.11 1.69
CA PHE A 134 -3.81 -10.40 2.06
C PHE A 134 -4.70 -11.21 3.01
N ILE A 135 -5.43 -10.55 3.91
CA ILE A 135 -6.42 -11.24 4.75
C ILE A 135 -7.57 -11.79 3.90
N LEU A 136 -8.02 -11.05 2.87
CA LEU A 136 -9.01 -11.57 1.94
C LEU A 136 -8.50 -12.85 1.24
N LEU A 137 -7.26 -12.84 0.73
CA LEU A 137 -6.64 -14.03 0.15
C LEU A 137 -6.53 -15.16 1.16
N SER A 138 -6.12 -14.87 2.39
CA SER A 138 -6.00 -15.83 3.49
C SER A 138 -7.33 -16.48 3.86
N VAL A 139 -8.43 -15.72 3.80
CA VAL A 139 -9.78 -16.26 4.02
C VAL A 139 -10.25 -17.11 2.85
N LEU A 140 -9.93 -16.74 1.60
CA LEU A 140 -10.35 -17.47 0.40
C LEU A 140 -9.63 -18.81 0.28
N LEU A 141 -8.34 -18.86 0.57
CA LEU A 141 -7.48 -20.02 0.41
C LEU A 141 -7.40 -20.82 1.74
N LYS A 142 -7.37 -22.16 1.64
CA LYS A 142 -7.32 -23.04 2.81
C LYS A 142 -5.90 -23.44 3.23
N SER A 143 -4.89 -23.11 2.43
CA SER A 143 -3.49 -23.45 2.67
C SER A 143 -2.68 -22.19 2.89
N SER A 144 -1.90 -22.14 3.95
CA SER A 144 -0.98 -21.06 4.29
C SER A 144 0.01 -20.79 3.16
N VAL A 145 0.68 -21.83 2.67
CA VAL A 145 1.65 -21.74 1.57
C VAL A 145 1.00 -21.18 0.31
N LEU A 146 -0.22 -21.64 -0.02
CA LEU A 146 -0.93 -21.17 -1.21
C LEU A 146 -1.34 -19.69 -1.09
N SER A 147 -1.80 -19.28 0.08
CA SER A 147 -2.18 -17.90 0.37
C SER A 147 -0.99 -16.95 0.22
N MET A 148 0.16 -17.32 0.78
CA MET A 148 1.39 -16.56 0.71
C MET A 148 1.91 -16.47 -0.73
N THR A 149 1.97 -17.61 -1.44
CA THR A 149 2.45 -17.66 -2.82
C THR A 149 1.59 -16.83 -3.75
N VAL A 150 0.27 -17.00 -3.71
CA VAL A 150 -0.67 -16.22 -4.53
C VAL A 150 -0.59 -14.73 -4.17
N GLY A 151 -0.43 -14.40 -2.89
CA GLY A 151 -0.25 -13.03 -2.42
C GLY A 151 1.00 -12.36 -3.03
N ILE A 152 2.15 -13.01 -2.93
CA ILE A 152 3.42 -12.50 -3.47
C ILE A 152 3.36 -12.42 -5.00
N MET A 153 2.85 -13.47 -5.66
CA MET A 153 2.72 -13.48 -7.12
C MET A 153 1.79 -12.38 -7.63
N SER A 154 0.70 -12.08 -6.92
CA SER A 154 -0.19 -10.99 -7.29
C SER A 154 0.50 -9.63 -7.23
N ILE A 155 1.33 -9.36 -6.20
CA ILE A 155 2.12 -8.12 -6.10
C ILE A 155 3.11 -8.02 -7.26
N ILE A 156 3.85 -9.10 -7.54
CA ILE A 156 4.82 -9.12 -8.65
C ILE A 156 4.11 -8.88 -9.98
N ALA A 157 3.00 -9.57 -10.24
CA ALA A 157 2.22 -9.41 -11.46
C ALA A 157 1.71 -7.98 -11.64
N LEU A 158 1.14 -7.36 -10.58
CA LEU A 158 0.66 -5.98 -10.61
C LEU A 158 1.80 -4.98 -10.85
N ASN A 159 2.99 -5.22 -10.27
CA ASN A 159 4.18 -4.40 -10.54
C ASN A 159 4.69 -4.56 -11.98
N ILE A 160 4.65 -5.77 -12.56
CA ILE A 160 5.01 -5.97 -13.98
C ILE A 160 4.02 -5.23 -14.89
N ILE A 161 2.72 -5.34 -14.60
CA ILE A 161 1.66 -4.62 -15.34
C ILE A 161 1.89 -3.11 -15.28
N SER A 162 2.31 -2.58 -14.15
CA SER A 162 2.58 -1.14 -13.97
C SER A 162 3.75 -0.62 -14.81
N GLN A 163 4.65 -1.49 -15.31
CA GLN A 163 5.77 -1.12 -16.15
C GLN A 163 5.41 -1.07 -17.65
N ILE A 164 4.25 -1.57 -18.05
CA ILE A 164 3.84 -1.62 -19.45
C ILE A 164 3.29 -0.26 -19.87
N SER A 165 4.04 0.46 -20.71
CA SER A 165 3.71 1.83 -21.15
C SER A 165 2.32 1.99 -21.74
N SER A 166 1.82 0.98 -22.48
CA SER A 166 0.50 1.01 -23.10
C SER A 166 -0.66 0.99 -22.10
N ILE A 167 -0.41 0.64 -20.84
CA ILE A 167 -1.45 0.42 -19.81
C ILE A 167 -1.31 1.41 -18.64
N HIS A 168 -0.45 2.42 -18.76
CA HIS A 168 -0.22 3.40 -17.70
C HIS A 168 -1.50 4.11 -17.21
N VAL A 169 -2.53 4.21 -18.04
CA VAL A 169 -3.84 4.78 -17.67
C VAL A 169 -4.51 4.01 -16.51
N ILE A 170 -4.15 2.73 -16.29
CA ILE A 170 -4.69 1.89 -15.21
C ILE A 170 -3.96 2.13 -13.87
N LEU A 171 -2.77 2.73 -13.87
CA LEU A 171 -1.96 2.96 -12.67
C LEU A 171 -2.74 3.54 -11.48
N PRO A 172 -3.61 4.56 -11.64
CA PRO A 172 -4.38 5.11 -10.53
C PRO A 172 -5.33 4.11 -9.84
N PHE A 173 -5.69 3.03 -10.53
CA PHE A 173 -6.60 1.99 -10.04
C PHE A 173 -5.86 0.76 -9.48
N LEU A 174 -4.55 0.76 -9.50
CA LEU A 174 -3.72 -0.28 -8.89
C LEU A 174 -3.28 0.16 -7.51
N PHE A 175 -3.69 -0.56 -6.47
CA PHE A 175 -3.27 -0.21 -5.10
C PHE A 175 -1.74 -0.26 -4.92
N THR A 176 -1.05 -1.12 -5.67
CA THR A 176 0.42 -1.23 -5.65
C THR A 176 1.13 0.02 -6.15
N SER A 177 0.49 0.85 -6.99
CA SER A 177 1.06 2.11 -7.47
C SER A 177 1.28 3.13 -6.35
N TYR A 178 0.56 2.98 -5.23
CA TYR A 178 0.68 3.82 -4.04
C TYR A 178 1.73 3.33 -3.04
N GLY A 179 2.54 2.33 -3.40
CA GLY A 179 3.58 1.75 -2.57
C GLY A 179 4.79 2.66 -2.33
N SER A 180 4.87 3.81 -3.00
CA SER A 180 5.83 4.89 -2.72
C SER A 180 5.08 6.14 -2.30
N PRO A 181 4.84 6.32 -0.99
CA PRO A 181 4.07 7.45 -0.49
C PRO A 181 4.67 8.81 -0.83
N GLY A 182 5.99 8.97 -0.74
CA GLY A 182 6.69 10.22 -1.08
C GLY A 182 6.50 10.63 -2.54
N ASP A 183 6.59 9.68 -3.47
CA ASP A 183 6.35 9.94 -4.90
C ASP A 183 4.87 10.28 -5.16
N THR A 184 3.96 9.63 -4.43
CA THR A 184 2.52 9.90 -4.53
C THR A 184 2.18 11.32 -4.05
N LEU A 185 2.78 11.80 -2.97
CA LEU A 185 2.65 13.19 -2.50
C LEU A 185 3.19 14.19 -3.52
N ASN A 186 4.21 13.82 -4.28
CA ASN A 186 4.77 14.62 -5.38
C ASN A 186 3.99 14.47 -6.71
N ASN A 187 2.82 13.82 -6.69
CA ASN A 187 1.98 13.57 -7.87
C ASN A 187 2.70 12.84 -9.02
N SER A 188 3.53 11.84 -8.70
CA SER A 188 4.20 11.01 -9.71
C SER A 188 3.24 10.18 -10.55
N ILE A 189 2.12 9.73 -9.96
CA ILE A 189 1.09 8.91 -10.64
C ILE A 189 0.45 9.67 -11.80
N PRO A 190 -0.05 10.93 -11.65
CA PRO A 190 -0.50 11.73 -12.77
C PRO A 190 0.54 11.91 -13.86
N THR A 191 1.80 12.12 -13.47
CA THR A 191 2.91 12.31 -14.40
C THR A 191 3.18 11.06 -15.24
N THR A 192 3.15 9.89 -14.61
CA THR A 192 3.43 8.62 -15.30
C THR A 192 2.23 8.13 -16.09
N SER A 193 1.02 8.22 -15.53
CA SER A 193 -0.20 7.70 -16.16
C SER A 193 -0.80 8.62 -17.23
N GLY A 194 -0.45 9.92 -17.22
CA GLY A 194 -1.13 10.94 -18.02
C GLY A 194 -2.53 11.28 -17.52
N VAL A 195 -2.95 10.77 -16.38
CA VAL A 195 -4.29 10.94 -15.81
C VAL A 195 -4.24 12.02 -14.75
N THR A 196 -4.65 13.22 -15.08
CA THR A 196 -4.52 14.44 -14.26
C THR A 196 -5.33 14.42 -12.95
N PHE A 197 -6.41 13.65 -12.87
CA PHE A 197 -7.23 13.53 -11.65
C PHE A 197 -6.62 12.59 -10.58
N ALA A 198 -5.61 11.80 -10.92
CA ALA A 198 -4.98 10.82 -10.04
C ALA A 198 -4.05 11.47 -9.00
N THR A 199 -4.55 12.50 -8.32
CA THR A 199 -3.83 13.24 -7.28
C THR A 199 -3.69 12.43 -5.98
N CYS A 200 -2.91 12.94 -5.03
CA CYS A 200 -2.76 12.33 -3.70
C CYS A 200 -4.12 12.11 -3.01
N ILE A 201 -5.06 13.06 -3.12
CA ILE A 201 -6.42 12.95 -2.53
C ILE A 201 -7.17 11.76 -3.15
N PHE A 202 -7.08 11.59 -4.47
CA PHE A 202 -7.67 10.43 -5.14
C PHE A 202 -7.07 9.13 -4.61
N GLY A 203 -5.74 9.08 -4.43
CA GLY A 203 -5.03 7.93 -3.85
C GLY A 203 -5.51 7.57 -2.45
N VAL A 204 -5.70 8.56 -1.58
CA VAL A 204 -6.24 8.35 -0.23
C VAL A 204 -7.65 7.75 -0.30
N LEU A 205 -8.56 8.35 -1.08
CA LEU A 205 -9.93 7.87 -1.23
C LEU A 205 -9.96 6.47 -1.82
N PHE A 206 -9.16 6.21 -2.85
CA PHE A 206 -9.07 4.90 -3.47
C PHE A 206 -8.61 3.82 -2.48
N LEU A 207 -7.54 4.06 -1.71
CA LEU A 207 -7.04 3.11 -0.72
C LEU A 207 -8.05 2.83 0.40
N ILE A 208 -8.80 3.85 0.85
CA ILE A 208 -9.87 3.67 1.85
C ILE A 208 -10.99 2.78 1.27
N ILE A 209 -11.51 3.12 0.08
CA ILE A 209 -12.58 2.35 -0.57
C ILE A 209 -12.13 0.91 -0.82
N PHE A 210 -10.93 0.73 -1.34
CA PHE A 210 -10.34 -0.59 -1.58
C PHE A 210 -10.24 -1.41 -0.29
N SER A 211 -9.76 -0.81 0.80
CA SER A 211 -9.64 -1.48 2.11
C SER A 211 -11.00 -1.90 2.65
N VAL A 212 -12.00 -1.04 2.56
CA VAL A 212 -13.38 -1.33 3.02
C VAL A 212 -13.99 -2.47 2.21
N ILE A 213 -13.83 -2.47 0.88
CA ILE A 213 -14.34 -3.53 0.00
C ILE A 213 -13.65 -4.87 0.33
N CYS A 214 -12.32 -4.89 0.38
CA CYS A 214 -11.56 -6.11 0.67
C CYS A 214 -11.91 -6.69 2.05
N TYR A 215 -11.97 -5.85 3.09
CA TYR A 215 -12.35 -6.28 4.43
C TYR A 215 -13.80 -6.75 4.51
N GLY A 216 -14.71 -6.07 3.84
CA GLY A 216 -16.13 -6.44 3.76
C GLY A 216 -16.32 -7.82 3.12
N LEU A 217 -15.63 -8.07 1.99
CA LEU A 217 -15.62 -9.37 1.31
C LEU A 217 -14.98 -10.46 2.18
N ALA A 218 -13.87 -10.17 2.85
CA ALA A 218 -13.23 -11.10 3.78
C ALA A 218 -14.18 -11.49 4.93
N ASN A 219 -14.86 -10.52 5.53
CA ASN A 219 -15.81 -10.76 6.63
C ASN A 219 -17.05 -11.55 6.16
N TYR A 220 -17.57 -11.24 4.98
CA TYR A 220 -18.70 -11.96 4.39
C TYR A 220 -18.35 -13.43 4.12
N THR A 221 -17.22 -13.67 3.46
CA THR A 221 -16.76 -15.02 3.13
C THR A 221 -16.40 -15.82 4.39
N PHE A 222 -15.76 -15.17 5.38
CA PHE A 222 -15.41 -15.83 6.65
C PHE A 222 -16.64 -16.26 7.46
N LYS A 223 -17.71 -15.45 7.45
CA LYS A 223 -18.99 -15.79 8.12
C LYS A 223 -19.69 -16.97 7.45
N LYS A 224 -19.65 -17.06 6.11
CA LYS A 224 -20.38 -18.06 5.32
C LYS A 224 -19.61 -19.39 5.16
N LYS A 225 -18.31 -19.38 5.45
CA LYS A 225 -17.47 -20.58 5.28
C LYS A 225 -17.80 -21.61 6.37
N ASP A 226 -18.32 -22.75 5.96
CA ASP A 226 -18.46 -23.93 6.81
C ASP A 226 -17.06 -24.51 7.07
N MET A 227 -16.65 -24.58 8.35
CA MET A 227 -15.34 -25.05 8.80
C MET A 227 -15.45 -26.41 9.49
#